data_db5b8f579bc924499ecefc25b3900a5e
#
_entry.id   db5b8f579bc924499ecefc25b3900a5e
#
_cell.length_a   1.000
_cell.length_b   1.000
_cell.length_c   1.000
_cell.angle_alpha   90.00
_cell.angle_beta   90.00
_cell.angle_gamma   90.00
#
_symmetry.space_group_name_H-M   'P 1'
#
loop_
_entity.id
_entity.type
_entity.pdbx_description
1 polymer ?
#
loop_
_entity_poly.entity_id
_entity_poly.type
_entity_poly.pdbx_seq_one_letter_code
_entity_poly.pdbx_strand_id
1 'polypeptide(L)'
;MKKELLFAAGAFSAMEPATYAAHRWVMHGAGWVLHKSHHRKPCPPRRWADRFERNDWFPVIFASATIAAMATGSRVSAWRAAVPIGAGVTAYGAAYAFVHDVYIHRRLGRLPRVAMLERLRDAHAIHHLYGKEPYGMLFPIVGEELREKAAKALQLGGGLDPLLARPRVTKRQS
;
A
#
# COMPACT_ATOMS: atom_id res chain seq x y z
N MET A 1 -0.33 1.53 -31.06
CA MET A 1 -0.98 0.47 -30.24
C MET A 1 0.02 -0.46 -29.53
N LYS A 2 0.84 -1.30 -30.23
CA LYS A 2 1.73 -2.27 -29.54
C LYS A 2 2.77 -1.59 -28.62
N LYS A 3 3.39 -0.50 -29.05
CA LYS A 3 4.39 0.25 -28.25
C LYS A 3 3.75 0.91 -27.00
N GLU A 4 2.58 1.48 -27.17
CA GLU A 4 1.84 2.12 -26.07
C GLU A 4 1.44 1.11 -24.99
N LEU A 5 0.99 -0.08 -25.41
CA LEU A 5 0.69 -1.18 -24.48
C LEU A 5 1.95 -1.65 -23.73
N LEU A 6 3.10 -1.73 -24.44
CA LEU A 6 4.37 -2.08 -23.81
C LEU A 6 4.81 -1.02 -22.78
N PHE A 7 4.65 0.28 -23.08
CA PHE A 7 4.93 1.34 -22.10
C PHE A 7 4.02 1.26 -20.89
N ALA A 8 2.71 1.05 -21.10
CA ALA A 8 1.77 0.91 -20.00
C ALA A 8 2.06 -0.33 -19.13
N ALA A 9 2.30 -1.48 -19.75
CA ALA A 9 2.63 -2.72 -19.02
C ALA A 9 3.98 -2.61 -18.29
N GLY A 10 4.99 -2.04 -18.92
CA GLY A 10 6.29 -1.78 -18.29
C GLY A 10 6.17 -0.84 -17.10
N ALA A 11 5.41 0.25 -17.24
CA ALA A 11 5.15 1.19 -16.16
C ALA A 11 4.38 0.53 -15.00
N PHE A 12 3.33 -0.23 -15.30
CA PHE A 12 2.61 -1.00 -14.29
C PHE A 12 3.54 -1.91 -13.49
N SER A 13 4.38 -2.69 -14.18
CA SER A 13 5.32 -3.62 -13.53
C SER A 13 6.40 -2.90 -12.71
N ALA A 14 6.88 -1.75 -13.18
CA ALA A 14 7.88 -0.94 -12.47
C ALA A 14 7.33 -0.26 -11.21
N MET A 15 6.01 -0.12 -11.10
CA MET A 15 5.39 0.51 -9.92
C MET A 15 5.54 -0.32 -8.65
N GLU A 16 5.61 -1.64 -8.70
CA GLU A 16 5.80 -2.45 -7.48
C GLU A 16 7.14 -2.16 -6.79
N PRO A 17 8.31 -2.26 -7.47
CA PRO A 17 9.57 -1.87 -6.86
C PRO A 17 9.66 -0.37 -6.53
N ALA A 18 9.03 0.51 -7.30
CA ALA A 18 8.95 1.94 -6.99
C ALA A 18 8.13 2.19 -5.71
N THR A 19 7.01 1.51 -5.56
CA THR A 19 6.16 1.58 -4.36
C THR A 19 6.88 1.00 -3.15
N TYR A 20 7.57 -0.13 -3.30
CA TYR A 20 8.42 -0.68 -2.26
C TYR A 20 9.46 0.34 -1.78
N ALA A 21 10.16 0.96 -2.71
CA ALA A 21 11.18 1.97 -2.42
C ALA A 21 10.58 3.20 -1.72
N ALA A 22 9.49 3.73 -2.25
CA ALA A 22 8.78 4.86 -1.67
C ALA A 22 8.25 4.52 -0.26
N HIS A 23 7.66 3.36 -0.07
CA HIS A 23 7.14 2.94 1.23
C HIS A 23 8.27 2.80 2.26
N ARG A 24 9.36 2.09 1.89
CA ARG A 24 10.48 1.82 2.79
C ARG A 24 11.24 3.09 3.19
N TRP A 25 11.61 3.93 2.22
CA TRP A 25 12.55 5.02 2.45
C TRP A 25 11.89 6.39 2.59
N VAL A 26 10.77 6.61 1.90
CA VAL A 26 10.05 7.89 2.01
C VAL A 26 9.01 7.80 3.12
N MET A 27 8.06 6.87 3.05
CA MET A 27 6.94 6.83 4.01
C MET A 27 7.39 6.40 5.40
N HIS A 28 8.29 5.42 5.54
CA HIS A 28 8.91 5.03 6.81
C HIS A 28 10.14 5.88 7.19
N GLY A 29 10.59 6.76 6.31
CA GLY A 29 11.64 7.75 6.55
C GLY A 29 11.07 9.14 6.85
N ALA A 30 11.44 10.14 6.02
CA ALA A 30 11.03 11.54 6.19
C ALA A 30 9.49 11.75 6.18
N GLY A 31 8.76 10.90 5.46
CA GLY A 31 7.30 10.92 5.37
C GLY A 31 6.57 10.28 6.55
N TRP A 32 7.30 9.75 7.56
CA TRP A 32 6.69 9.08 8.70
C TRP A 32 5.66 9.92 9.44
N VAL A 33 5.83 11.23 9.47
CA VAL A 33 4.88 12.18 10.07
C VAL A 33 3.46 12.05 9.50
N LEU A 34 3.34 11.69 8.23
CA LEU A 34 2.07 11.42 7.56
C LEU A 34 1.68 9.94 7.68
N HIS A 35 2.63 9.04 7.44
CA HIS A 35 2.40 7.59 7.35
C HIS A 35 2.07 6.94 8.70
N LYS A 36 2.60 7.46 9.80
CA LYS A 36 2.31 6.91 11.14
C LYS A 36 0.82 6.90 11.49
N SER A 37 -0.01 7.76 10.88
CA SER A 37 -1.45 7.75 11.10
C SER A 37 -2.07 6.44 10.62
N HIS A 38 -1.56 5.92 9.50
CA HIS A 38 -1.94 4.66 8.89
C HIS A 38 -1.69 3.46 9.81
N HIS A 39 -0.54 3.41 10.48
CA HIS A 39 -0.20 2.36 11.44
C HIS A 39 -0.96 2.44 12.79
N ARG A 40 -1.67 3.54 13.05
CA ARG A 40 -2.32 3.80 14.35
C ARG A 40 -3.84 3.80 14.29
N LYS A 41 -4.42 3.93 13.12
CA LYS A 41 -5.88 3.95 12.98
C LYS A 41 -6.51 2.57 13.15
N PRO A 42 -7.76 2.52 13.64
CA PRO A 42 -8.48 1.26 13.75
C PRO A 42 -8.79 0.70 12.35
N CYS A 43 -8.59 -0.61 12.19
CA CYS A 43 -9.00 -1.35 11.02
C CYS A 43 -10.00 -2.45 11.44
N PRO A 44 -11.23 -2.48 10.93
CA PRO A 44 -11.85 -1.50 10.02
C PRO A 44 -12.14 -0.14 10.69
N PRO A 45 -12.35 0.92 9.90
CA PRO A 45 -12.76 2.23 10.41
C PRO A 45 -14.05 2.14 11.24
N ARG A 46 -14.06 2.78 12.40
CA ARG A 46 -15.24 2.76 13.30
C ARG A 46 -16.25 3.85 12.96
N ARG A 47 -15.77 5.01 12.48
CA ARG A 47 -16.58 6.18 12.10
C ARG A 47 -16.23 6.59 10.69
N TRP A 48 -17.10 7.37 10.03
CA TRP A 48 -16.83 7.90 8.71
C TRP A 48 -15.51 8.68 8.63
N ALA A 49 -15.24 9.52 9.63
CA ALA A 49 -13.98 10.28 9.71
C ALA A 49 -12.72 9.42 9.82
N ASP A 50 -12.82 8.17 10.30
CA ASP A 50 -11.68 7.26 10.40
C ASP A 50 -11.27 6.70 9.03
N ARG A 51 -12.11 6.88 7.99
CA ARG A 51 -11.80 6.46 6.61
C ARG A 51 -10.76 7.35 5.94
N PHE A 52 -10.56 8.57 6.45
CA PHE A 52 -9.58 9.52 5.94
C PHE A 52 -8.43 9.66 6.91
N GLU A 53 -7.22 9.74 6.38
CA GLU A 53 -6.01 9.84 7.19
C GLU A 53 -4.92 10.69 6.51
N ARG A 54 -3.92 11.09 7.29
CA ARG A 54 -2.81 11.90 6.76
C ARG A 54 -2.02 11.16 5.68
N ASN A 55 -2.01 9.83 5.74
CA ASN A 55 -1.38 8.98 4.73
C ASN A 55 -1.99 9.18 3.33
N ASP A 56 -3.25 9.62 3.23
CA ASP A 56 -3.94 9.82 1.95
C ASP A 56 -3.31 10.93 1.10
N TRP A 57 -2.44 11.75 1.66
CA TRP A 57 -1.65 12.72 0.90
C TRP A 57 -0.68 12.06 -0.08
N PHE A 58 -0.16 10.87 0.21
CA PHE A 58 0.73 10.17 -0.71
C PHE A 58 0.03 9.83 -2.04
N PRO A 59 -1.10 9.09 -2.05
CA PRO A 59 -1.80 8.82 -3.31
C PRO A 59 -2.27 10.10 -4.01
N VAL A 60 -2.65 11.16 -3.29
CA VAL A 60 -3.03 12.46 -3.90
C VAL A 60 -1.85 13.08 -4.64
N ILE A 61 -0.66 13.12 -4.03
CA ILE A 61 0.55 13.67 -4.66
C ILE A 61 0.93 12.85 -5.90
N PHE A 62 0.95 11.52 -5.79
CA PHE A 62 1.30 10.65 -6.92
C PHE A 62 0.29 10.74 -8.06
N ALA A 63 -1.01 10.76 -7.76
CA ALA A 63 -2.06 10.90 -8.76
C ALA A 63 -1.96 12.27 -9.47
N SER A 64 -1.76 13.35 -8.72
CA SER A 64 -1.62 14.71 -9.28
C SER A 64 -0.41 14.81 -10.21
N ALA A 65 0.75 14.25 -9.81
CA ALA A 65 1.94 14.22 -10.65
C ALA A 65 1.72 13.42 -11.93
N THR A 66 1.06 12.26 -11.83
CA THR A 66 0.71 11.41 -12.99
C THR A 66 -0.23 12.13 -13.94
N ILE A 67 -1.28 12.77 -13.43
CA ILE A 67 -2.24 13.56 -14.23
C ILE A 67 -1.51 14.70 -14.93
N ALA A 68 -0.64 15.44 -14.25
CA ALA A 68 0.14 16.53 -14.84
C ALA A 68 1.06 16.03 -15.96
N ALA A 69 1.75 14.90 -15.75
CA ALA A 69 2.60 14.28 -16.77
C ALA A 69 1.80 13.84 -18.01
N MET A 70 0.64 13.19 -17.81
CA MET A 70 -0.25 12.79 -18.90
C MET A 70 -0.81 14.01 -19.65
N ALA A 71 -1.22 15.05 -18.96
CA ALA A 71 -1.71 16.30 -19.55
C ALA A 71 -0.63 17.01 -20.37
N THR A 72 0.62 16.98 -19.92
CA THR A 72 1.76 17.48 -20.71
C THR A 72 2.00 16.60 -21.94
N GLY A 73 2.03 15.28 -21.77
CA GLY A 73 2.23 14.33 -22.86
C GLY A 73 1.15 14.37 -23.94
N SER A 74 -0.08 14.76 -23.59
CA SER A 74 -1.17 14.94 -24.56
C SER A 74 -1.03 16.22 -25.40
N ARG A 75 -0.24 17.19 -24.96
CA ARG A 75 -0.05 18.49 -25.62
C ARG A 75 1.32 18.66 -26.27
N VAL A 76 2.35 18.02 -25.73
CA VAL A 76 3.73 18.16 -26.14
C VAL A 76 4.21 16.86 -26.77
N SER A 77 4.45 16.83 -28.08
CA SER A 77 4.78 15.64 -28.85
C SER A 77 6.04 14.90 -28.35
N ALA A 78 7.04 15.65 -27.88
CA ALA A 78 8.25 15.08 -27.26
C ALA A 78 7.96 14.28 -25.98
N TRP A 79 6.84 14.54 -25.30
CA TRP A 79 6.44 13.89 -24.04
C TRP A 79 5.30 12.90 -24.22
N ARG A 80 4.89 12.59 -25.45
CA ARG A 80 3.73 11.73 -25.74
C ARG A 80 3.77 10.35 -25.05
N ALA A 81 4.97 9.84 -24.75
CA ALA A 81 5.14 8.58 -24.01
C ALA A 81 4.61 8.65 -22.58
N ALA A 82 4.50 9.85 -22.00
CA ALA A 82 3.94 10.03 -20.65
C ALA A 82 2.46 9.59 -20.55
N VAL A 83 1.72 9.59 -21.66
CA VAL A 83 0.31 9.16 -21.66
C VAL A 83 0.19 7.65 -21.39
N PRO A 84 0.77 6.74 -22.20
CA PRO A 84 0.71 5.32 -21.90
C PRO A 84 1.45 4.92 -20.62
N ILE A 85 2.55 5.58 -20.26
CA ILE A 85 3.24 5.37 -18.99
C ILE A 85 2.30 5.73 -17.85
N GLY A 86 1.68 6.91 -17.87
CA GLY A 86 0.73 7.35 -16.86
C GLY A 86 -0.49 6.44 -16.76
N ALA A 87 -0.96 5.87 -17.88
CA ALA A 87 -2.02 4.86 -17.85
C ALA A 87 -1.61 3.60 -17.06
N GLY A 88 -0.38 3.11 -17.25
CA GLY A 88 0.17 1.98 -16.47
C GLY A 88 0.31 2.31 -14.97
N VAL A 89 0.83 3.49 -14.65
CA VAL A 89 0.92 4.00 -13.26
C VAL A 89 -0.47 4.10 -12.62
N THR A 90 -1.45 4.64 -13.34
CA THR A 90 -2.84 4.77 -12.86
C THR A 90 -3.48 3.40 -12.63
N ALA A 91 -3.29 2.44 -13.53
CA ALA A 91 -3.80 1.09 -13.38
C ALA A 91 -3.20 0.39 -12.14
N TYR A 92 -1.89 0.55 -11.90
CA TYR A 92 -1.26 0.06 -10.68
C TYR A 92 -1.82 0.74 -9.44
N GLY A 93 -1.94 2.08 -9.45
CA GLY A 93 -2.50 2.85 -8.33
C GLY A 93 -3.93 2.43 -7.99
N ALA A 94 -4.76 2.14 -8.99
CA ALA A 94 -6.11 1.61 -8.79
C ALA A 94 -6.10 0.21 -8.16
N ALA A 95 -5.24 -0.69 -8.65
CA ALA A 95 -5.08 -2.03 -8.08
C ALA A 95 -4.55 -1.95 -6.62
N TYR A 96 -3.56 -1.08 -6.38
CA TYR A 96 -3.05 -0.82 -5.04
C TYR A 96 -4.15 -0.32 -4.11
N ALA A 97 -4.89 0.72 -4.49
CA ALA A 97 -5.96 1.29 -3.68
C ALA A 97 -7.08 0.26 -3.39
N PHE A 98 -7.44 -0.56 -4.38
CA PHE A 98 -8.39 -1.63 -4.18
C PHE A 98 -7.88 -2.65 -3.15
N VAL A 99 -6.67 -3.17 -3.32
CA VAL A 99 -6.11 -4.17 -2.39
C VAL A 99 -5.90 -3.57 -1.01
N HIS A 100 -5.22 -2.43 -0.92
CA HIS A 100 -4.80 -1.81 0.32
C HIS A 100 -5.98 -1.19 1.09
N ASP A 101 -6.71 -0.27 0.45
CA ASP A 101 -7.72 0.54 1.15
C ASP A 101 -9.07 -0.18 1.25
N VAL A 102 -9.49 -0.83 0.16
CA VAL A 102 -10.83 -1.44 0.11
C VAL A 102 -10.80 -2.82 0.73
N TYR A 103 -9.88 -3.70 0.31
CA TYR A 103 -9.86 -5.09 0.78
C TYR A 103 -9.19 -5.23 2.15
N ILE A 104 -7.95 -4.76 2.31
CA ILE A 104 -7.16 -4.95 3.53
C ILE A 104 -7.68 -4.06 4.65
N HIS A 105 -7.71 -2.73 4.44
CA HIS A 105 -8.15 -1.76 5.45
C HIS A 105 -9.65 -1.61 5.58
N ARG A 106 -10.43 -2.26 4.69
CA ARG A 106 -11.90 -2.32 4.76
C ARG A 106 -12.56 -0.95 4.84
N ARG A 107 -11.98 0.06 4.17
CA ARG A 107 -12.50 1.44 4.21
C ARG A 107 -13.93 1.55 3.66
N LEU A 108 -14.34 0.66 2.75
CA LEU A 108 -15.69 0.60 2.19
C LEU A 108 -16.54 -0.55 2.76
N GLY A 109 -16.05 -1.25 3.79
CA GLY A 109 -16.70 -2.39 4.38
C GLY A 109 -16.00 -3.71 4.08
N ARG A 110 -16.61 -4.83 4.50
CA ARG A 110 -16.06 -6.17 4.28
C ARG A 110 -16.44 -6.69 2.90
N LEU A 111 -15.46 -7.23 2.19
CA LEU A 111 -15.66 -7.97 0.95
C LEU A 111 -15.57 -9.50 1.20
N PRO A 112 -16.11 -10.31 0.29
CA PRO A 112 -15.92 -11.77 0.32
C PRO A 112 -14.44 -12.14 0.37
N ARG A 113 -14.13 -13.24 1.03
CA ARG A 113 -12.76 -13.73 1.14
C ARG A 113 -12.28 -14.34 -0.17
N VAL A 114 -11.15 -13.86 -0.65
CA VAL A 114 -10.46 -14.38 -1.83
C VAL A 114 -9.05 -14.79 -1.40
N ALA A 115 -8.70 -16.06 -1.59
CA ALA A 115 -7.46 -16.65 -1.05
C ALA A 115 -6.19 -15.85 -1.41
N MET A 116 -6.09 -15.32 -2.63
CA MET A 116 -4.97 -14.48 -3.06
C MET A 116 -4.93 -13.16 -2.27
N LEU A 117 -6.07 -12.48 -2.12
CA LEU A 117 -6.15 -11.22 -1.39
C LEU A 117 -5.95 -11.39 0.12
N GLU A 118 -6.36 -12.53 0.67
CA GLU A 118 -6.06 -12.87 2.08
C GLU A 118 -4.56 -13.00 2.32
N ARG A 119 -3.79 -13.59 1.38
CA ARG A 119 -2.32 -13.65 1.47
C ARG A 119 -1.69 -12.25 1.46
N LEU A 120 -2.19 -11.34 0.63
CA LEU A 120 -1.73 -9.94 0.61
C LEU A 120 -2.07 -9.22 1.91
N ARG A 121 -3.27 -9.45 2.44
CA ARG A 121 -3.69 -8.93 3.75
C ARG A 121 -2.77 -9.41 4.86
N ASP A 122 -2.47 -10.69 4.90
CA ASP A 122 -1.61 -11.27 5.95
C ASP A 122 -0.19 -10.72 5.87
N ALA A 123 0.36 -10.56 4.65
CA ALA A 123 1.65 -9.91 4.45
C ALA A 123 1.65 -8.45 4.93
N HIS A 124 0.62 -7.69 4.59
CA HIS A 124 0.47 -6.30 5.03
C HIS A 124 0.24 -6.18 6.55
N ALA A 125 -0.46 -7.16 7.15
CA ALA A 125 -0.62 -7.23 8.60
C ALA A 125 0.71 -7.46 9.32
N ILE A 126 1.61 -8.27 8.77
CA ILE A 126 2.97 -8.45 9.28
C ILE A 126 3.73 -7.11 9.25
N HIS A 127 3.59 -6.35 8.15
CA HIS A 127 4.16 -5.02 8.03
C HIS A 127 3.65 -4.07 9.14
N HIS A 128 2.35 -4.02 9.37
CA HIS A 128 1.75 -3.21 10.43
C HIS A 128 2.20 -3.64 11.83
N LEU A 129 2.38 -4.93 12.05
CA LEU A 129 2.77 -5.48 13.35
C LEU A 129 4.20 -5.09 13.74
N TYR A 130 5.11 -5.11 12.77
CA TYR A 130 6.54 -4.91 13.03
C TYR A 130 7.09 -3.56 12.51
N GLY A 131 6.34 -2.85 11.65
CA GLY A 131 6.80 -1.60 11.03
C GLY A 131 8.00 -1.77 10.09
N LYS A 132 8.19 -2.99 9.56
CA LYS A 132 9.31 -3.42 8.70
C LYS A 132 8.77 -4.16 7.49
N GLU A 133 9.61 -5.01 6.85
CA GLU A 133 9.16 -5.87 5.74
C GLU A 133 7.85 -6.61 6.06
N PRO A 134 7.02 -6.86 5.05
CA PRO A 134 7.17 -6.51 3.63
C PRO A 134 6.65 -5.09 3.31
N TYR A 135 7.37 -4.35 2.46
CA TYR A 135 6.95 -3.02 1.98
C TYR A 135 6.23 -3.06 0.63
N GLY A 136 6.31 -4.18 -0.09
CA GLY A 136 5.55 -4.42 -1.32
C GLY A 136 4.07 -4.66 -1.05
N MET A 137 3.21 -4.42 -2.05
CA MET A 137 1.76 -4.53 -1.89
C MET A 137 1.14 -5.63 -2.76
N LEU A 138 1.40 -5.62 -4.06
CA LEU A 138 0.81 -6.62 -4.96
C LEU A 138 1.66 -7.90 -5.04
N PHE A 139 2.97 -7.78 -4.83
CA PHE A 139 3.93 -8.89 -4.82
C PHE A 139 4.83 -8.81 -3.57
N PRO A 140 4.26 -8.89 -2.36
CA PRO A 140 5.03 -8.79 -1.13
C PRO A 140 5.94 -10.02 -0.94
N ILE A 141 7.22 -9.78 -0.67
CA ILE A 141 8.18 -10.83 -0.31
C ILE A 141 8.26 -10.88 1.21
N VAL A 142 7.83 -11.99 1.79
CA VAL A 142 7.88 -12.24 3.24
C VAL A 142 8.81 -13.40 3.51
N GLY A 143 9.90 -13.13 4.24
CA GLY A 143 10.84 -14.17 4.68
C GLY A 143 10.19 -15.14 5.68
N GLU A 144 10.66 -16.40 5.67
CA GLU A 144 10.13 -17.48 6.52
C GLU A 144 10.18 -17.11 8.01
N GLU A 145 11.33 -16.62 8.48
CA GLU A 145 11.51 -16.21 9.88
C GLU A 145 10.45 -15.19 10.33
N LEU A 146 10.10 -14.24 9.45
CA LEU A 146 9.11 -13.21 9.76
C LEU A 146 7.69 -13.78 9.78
N ARG A 147 7.40 -14.77 8.91
CA ARG A 147 6.13 -15.50 8.92
C ARG A 147 5.96 -16.31 10.20
N GLU A 148 6.98 -17.02 10.62
CA GLU A 148 6.96 -17.80 11.87
C GLU A 148 6.78 -16.91 13.09
N LYS A 149 7.51 -15.79 13.16
CA LYS A 149 7.35 -14.79 14.23
C LYS A 149 5.93 -14.23 14.27
N ALA A 150 5.35 -13.91 13.12
CA ALA A 150 3.99 -13.40 13.03
C ALA A 150 2.96 -14.46 13.44
N ALA A 151 3.09 -15.69 12.97
CA ALA A 151 2.22 -16.80 13.35
C ALA A 151 2.23 -17.03 14.86
N LYS A 152 3.42 -17.01 15.48
CA LYS A 152 3.58 -17.15 16.93
C LYS A 152 2.95 -15.99 17.70
N ALA A 153 3.13 -14.76 17.24
CA ALA A 153 2.53 -13.58 17.86
C ALA A 153 0.99 -13.60 17.79
N LEU A 154 0.43 -14.10 16.68
CA LEU A 154 -1.01 -14.27 16.51
C LEU A 154 -1.62 -15.36 17.38
N GLN A 155 -0.92 -16.47 17.55
CA GLN A 155 -1.34 -17.55 18.46
C GLN A 155 -1.38 -17.08 19.91
N LEU A 156 -0.38 -16.31 20.35
CA LEU A 156 -0.33 -15.73 21.69
C LEU A 156 -1.39 -14.63 21.91
N GLY A 157 -1.84 -13.98 20.86
CA GLY A 157 -2.88 -12.92 20.88
C GLY A 157 -4.32 -13.44 20.80
N GLY A 158 -4.55 -14.76 20.84
CA GLY A 158 -5.90 -15.33 20.86
C GLY A 158 -6.61 -15.36 19.49
N GLY A 159 -5.88 -15.39 18.39
CA GLY A 159 -6.46 -15.54 17.04
C GLY A 159 -7.16 -14.28 16.50
N LEU A 160 -6.85 -13.11 17.03
CA LEU A 160 -7.36 -11.84 16.54
C LEU A 160 -6.84 -11.55 15.12
N ASP A 161 -7.70 -10.95 14.29
CA ASP A 161 -7.28 -10.40 12.99
C ASP A 161 -6.00 -9.55 13.19
N PRO A 162 -4.89 -9.88 12.50
CA PRO A 162 -3.58 -9.23 12.74
C PRO A 162 -3.62 -7.71 12.65
N LEU A 163 -4.52 -7.15 11.84
CA LEU A 163 -4.72 -5.71 11.73
C LEU A 163 -5.49 -5.10 12.90
N LEU A 164 -6.19 -5.94 13.68
CA LEU A 164 -6.88 -5.54 14.91
C LEU A 164 -5.99 -5.68 16.15
N ALA A 165 -4.93 -6.47 16.08
CA ALA A 165 -3.94 -6.59 17.12
C ALA A 165 -3.13 -5.28 17.18
N ARG A 166 -3.54 -4.35 18.03
CA ARG A 166 -2.69 -3.18 18.34
C ARG A 166 -1.35 -3.69 18.86
N PRO A 167 -0.20 -3.22 18.35
CA PRO A 167 1.04 -3.45 19.02
C PRO A 167 0.87 -2.91 20.46
N ARG A 168 1.01 -3.76 21.46
CA ARG A 168 1.18 -3.30 22.83
C ARG A 168 2.42 -2.41 22.78
N VAL A 169 2.24 -1.11 22.90
CA VAL A 169 3.33 -0.17 23.12
C VAL A 169 3.91 -0.59 24.46
N THR A 170 4.92 -1.44 24.44
CA THR A 170 5.77 -1.62 25.60
C THR A 170 6.40 -0.25 25.84
N LYS A 171 5.93 0.45 26.88
CA LYS A 171 6.66 1.59 27.42
C LYS A 171 8.09 1.10 27.59
N ARG A 172 9.03 1.64 26.80
CA ARG A 172 10.44 1.55 27.16
C ARG A 172 10.51 2.11 28.56
N GLN A 173 10.89 1.26 29.49
CA GLN A 173 11.34 1.71 30.80
C GLN A 173 12.52 2.64 30.53
N SER A 174 12.32 3.89 30.92
CA SER A 174 13.32 4.93 30.99
C SER A 174 14.47 4.53 31.93
#